data_f0b2b4f4b1e19d13135988c676275877
#
_entry.id   f0b2b4f4b1e19d13135988c676275877
#
_cell.length_a   1.000
_cell.length_b   1.000
_cell.length_c   1.000
_cell.angle_alpha   90.00
_cell.angle_beta   90.00
_cell.angle_gamma   90.00
#
_symmetry.space_group_name_H-M   'P 1'
#
loop_
_entity.id
_entity.type
_entity.pdbx_description
1 polymer ?
#
loop_
_entity_poly.entity_id
_entity_poly.type
_entity_poly.pdbx_seq_one_letter_code
_entity_poly.pdbx_strand_id
1 'polypeptide(L)'
;MGVGWRSQHELILFAARAATHFDGHKGYGNVLSISRSGNELHPTQKPVELLEKLVDNTDFARGVYDPFGGSGTTLAACEAYGQPSYTMELTPAFTDVIVKRYIRITGKQNVRCVRQGRELSREEIAGIFGPDEEGGGQE
;
A
#
# COMPACT_ATOMS: atom_id res chain seq x y z
N MET A 1 26.12 7.44 12.66
CA MET A 1 26.46 6.52 11.55
C MET A 1 26.94 5.21 12.17
N GLY A 2 26.33 4.08 11.82
CA GLY A 2 26.76 2.78 12.33
C GLY A 2 28.13 2.39 11.77
N VAL A 3 28.98 1.88 12.62
CA VAL A 3 30.29 1.33 12.24
C VAL A 3 30.04 -0.13 11.82
N GLY A 4 30.27 -0.45 10.56
CA GLY A 4 30.17 -1.84 10.07
C GLY A 4 29.44 -1.96 8.72
N TRP A 5 29.18 -3.21 8.34
CA TRP A 5 28.48 -3.54 7.11
C TRP A 5 26.98 -3.17 7.20
N ARG A 6 26.47 -2.43 6.20
CA ARG A 6 25.04 -2.12 6.12
C ARG A 6 24.30 -3.32 5.53
N SER A 7 23.25 -3.77 6.21
CA SER A 7 22.34 -4.76 5.64
C SER A 7 21.67 -4.17 4.38
N GLN A 8 21.74 -4.93 3.29
CA GLN A 8 21.13 -4.58 2.00
C GLN A 8 19.99 -5.53 1.62
N HIS A 9 19.55 -6.36 2.55
CA HIS A 9 18.48 -7.31 2.31
C HIS A 9 17.48 -7.31 3.46
N GLU A 10 16.26 -7.70 3.14
CA GLU A 10 15.20 -8.00 4.09
C GLU A 10 14.69 -9.41 3.80
N LEU A 11 14.21 -10.10 4.83
CA LEU A 11 13.66 -11.45 4.70
C LEU A 11 12.14 -11.37 4.57
N ILE A 12 11.59 -12.15 3.62
CA ILE A 12 10.16 -12.38 3.49
C ILE A 12 9.90 -13.82 3.90
N LEU A 13 9.04 -14.00 4.90
CA LEU A 13 8.62 -15.33 5.31
C LEU A 13 7.34 -15.69 4.56
N PHE A 14 7.39 -16.77 3.81
CA PHE A 14 6.21 -17.38 3.24
C PHE A 14 5.75 -18.54 4.13
N ALA A 15 4.49 -18.52 4.54
CA ALA A 15 3.89 -19.60 5.30
C ALA A 15 2.47 -19.86 4.78
N ALA A 16 2.11 -21.13 4.63
CA ALA A 16 0.77 -21.55 4.23
C ALA A 16 0.16 -22.46 5.29
N ARG A 17 -1.14 -22.34 5.50
CA ARG A 17 -1.90 -23.24 6.38
C ARG A 17 -2.36 -24.45 5.57
N ALA A 18 -1.94 -25.66 5.97
CA ALA A 18 -2.16 -26.92 5.30
C ALA A 18 -1.43 -27.03 3.92
N ALA A 19 -1.58 -28.16 3.24
CA ALA A 19 -1.04 -28.38 1.91
C ALA A 19 -1.89 -27.61 0.88
N THR A 20 -1.79 -26.31 0.90
CA THR A 20 -2.35 -25.48 -0.17
C THR A 20 -1.40 -25.53 -1.34
N HIS A 21 -1.92 -25.80 -2.54
CA HIS A 21 -1.14 -25.60 -3.75
C HIS A 21 -0.82 -24.10 -3.84
N PHE A 22 0.45 -23.79 -3.77
CA PHE A 22 0.93 -22.47 -4.14
C PHE A 22 1.00 -22.48 -5.67
N ASP A 23 -0.07 -22.05 -6.29
CA ASP A 23 -0.14 -21.90 -7.74
C ASP A 23 0.51 -20.60 -8.17
N GLY A 24 1.77 -20.40 -7.76
CA GLY A 24 2.59 -19.33 -8.30
C GLY A 24 2.70 -19.48 -9.81
N HIS A 25 2.01 -18.63 -10.54
CA HIS A 25 1.95 -18.68 -12.00
C HIS A 25 3.27 -18.30 -12.67
N LYS A 26 4.20 -17.72 -11.94
CA LYS A 26 5.46 -17.21 -12.48
C LYS A 26 6.62 -17.76 -11.65
N GLY A 27 7.55 -18.40 -12.31
CA GLY A 27 8.76 -18.95 -11.69
C GLY A 27 9.72 -17.84 -11.21
N TYR A 28 9.26 -16.98 -10.31
CA TYR A 28 10.16 -16.02 -9.67
C TYR A 28 11.18 -16.73 -8.81
N GLY A 29 12.43 -16.29 -8.89
CA GLY A 29 13.46 -16.73 -7.94
C GLY A 29 13.10 -16.24 -6.52
N ASN A 30 13.65 -16.93 -5.52
CA ASN A 30 13.47 -16.56 -4.11
C ASN A 30 14.31 -15.36 -3.67
N VAL A 31 15.09 -14.76 -4.58
CA VAL A 31 15.83 -13.52 -4.36
C VAL A 31 15.22 -12.45 -5.28
N LEU A 32 14.65 -11.41 -4.68
CA LEU A 32 14.07 -10.29 -5.38
C LEU A 32 15.02 -9.08 -5.28
N SER A 33 15.60 -8.66 -6.40
CA SER A 33 16.40 -7.43 -6.46
C SER A 33 15.50 -6.28 -6.87
N ILE A 34 15.25 -5.35 -5.93
CA ILE A 34 14.32 -4.24 -6.12
C ILE A 34 14.98 -2.96 -5.65
N SER A 35 14.88 -1.92 -6.47
CA SER A 35 15.42 -0.60 -6.12
C SER A 35 14.57 0.05 -5.02
N ARG A 36 15.26 0.60 -4.02
CA ARG A 36 14.62 1.35 -2.93
C ARG A 36 14.50 2.82 -3.33
N SER A 37 13.78 3.13 -4.38
CA SER A 37 13.51 4.51 -4.83
C SER A 37 12.11 4.96 -4.40
N GLY A 38 11.94 6.26 -4.11
CA GLY A 38 10.63 6.88 -3.93
C GLY A 38 10.00 6.74 -2.55
N ASN A 39 10.79 6.82 -1.47
CA ASN A 39 10.27 6.88 -0.09
C ASN A 39 9.73 8.28 0.28
N GLU A 40 8.83 8.83 -0.55
CA GLU A 40 8.31 10.19 -0.38
C GLU A 40 7.22 10.28 0.71
N LEU A 41 6.47 9.19 0.93
CA LEU A 41 5.31 9.19 1.82
C LEU A 41 5.59 8.66 3.22
N HIS A 42 6.61 7.83 3.39
CA HIS A 42 6.95 7.23 4.69
C HIS A 42 8.41 6.76 4.71
N PRO A 43 9.19 7.02 5.81
CA PRO A 43 10.60 6.63 5.89
C PRO A 43 10.87 5.12 5.71
N THR A 44 9.91 4.28 6.10
CA THR A 44 9.99 2.82 5.99
C THR A 44 9.09 2.24 4.90
N GLN A 45 8.67 3.06 3.94
CA GLN A 45 7.84 2.61 2.82
C GLN A 45 8.52 1.48 2.07
N LYS A 46 7.79 0.40 1.85
CA LYS A 46 8.23 -0.68 0.97
C LYS A 46 8.04 -0.27 -0.49
N PRO A 47 8.95 -0.68 -1.40
CA PRO A 47 8.74 -0.46 -2.82
C PRO A 47 7.44 -1.11 -3.30
N VAL A 48 6.65 -0.40 -4.11
CA VAL A 48 5.40 -0.94 -4.68
C VAL A 48 5.70 -2.18 -5.53
N GLU A 49 6.76 -2.14 -6.33
CA GLU A 49 7.22 -3.26 -7.15
C GLU A 49 7.39 -4.58 -6.36
N LEU A 50 7.81 -4.48 -5.09
CA LEU A 50 7.92 -5.67 -4.24
C LEU A 50 6.56 -6.31 -4.00
N LEU A 51 5.59 -5.49 -3.58
CA LEU A 51 4.24 -5.96 -3.28
C LEU A 51 3.52 -6.40 -4.55
N GLU A 52 3.73 -5.73 -5.67
CA GLU A 52 3.22 -6.13 -6.98
C GLU A 52 3.70 -7.52 -7.38
N LYS A 53 4.99 -7.81 -7.23
CA LYS A 53 5.54 -9.16 -7.50
C LYS A 53 4.94 -10.23 -6.60
N LEU A 54 4.69 -9.91 -5.33
CA LEU A 54 4.05 -10.85 -4.40
C LEU A 54 2.58 -11.08 -4.77
N VAL A 55 1.84 -10.02 -5.09
CA VAL A 55 0.43 -10.09 -5.51
C VAL A 55 0.29 -10.83 -6.84
N ASP A 56 1.15 -10.51 -7.82
CA ASP A 56 1.14 -11.11 -9.15
C ASP A 56 1.46 -12.62 -9.14
N ASN A 57 2.27 -13.06 -8.18
CA ASN A 57 2.68 -14.47 -8.07
C ASN A 57 1.79 -15.32 -7.14
N THR A 58 0.73 -14.76 -6.62
CA THR A 58 -0.15 -15.46 -5.67
C THR A 58 -1.61 -15.27 -6.09
N ASP A 59 -2.37 -16.36 -6.15
CA ASP A 59 -3.81 -16.26 -6.33
C ASP A 59 -4.49 -15.85 -5.02
N PHE A 60 -4.82 -14.58 -4.91
CA PHE A 60 -5.54 -14.01 -3.78
C PHE A 60 -7.03 -13.87 -4.07
N ALA A 61 -7.69 -14.92 -4.52
CA ALA A 61 -9.12 -14.90 -4.89
C ALA A 61 -10.04 -14.26 -3.83
N ARG A 62 -9.59 -14.21 -2.57
CA ARG A 62 -10.31 -13.56 -1.45
C ARG A 62 -9.73 -12.22 -1.04
N GLY A 63 -8.66 -11.76 -1.69
CA GLY A 63 -7.97 -10.51 -1.39
C GLY A 63 -6.82 -10.63 -0.41
N VAL A 64 -6.17 -9.51 -0.17
CA VAL A 64 -4.99 -9.37 0.69
C VAL A 64 -5.36 -8.63 1.96
N TYR A 65 -4.95 -9.15 3.11
CA TYR A 65 -5.11 -8.50 4.40
C TYR A 65 -3.77 -7.94 4.90
N ASP A 66 -3.72 -6.63 5.14
CA ASP A 66 -2.55 -5.93 5.66
C ASP A 66 -2.90 -5.22 6.97
N PRO A 67 -2.49 -5.77 8.13
CA PRO A 67 -2.77 -5.17 9.43
C PRO A 67 -1.89 -3.98 9.78
N PHE A 68 -0.92 -3.61 8.92
CA PHE A 68 0.06 -2.53 9.15
C PHE A 68 0.22 -1.66 7.90
N GLY A 69 -0.89 -1.06 7.46
CA GLY A 69 -1.02 -0.39 6.17
C GLY A 69 0.00 0.70 5.84
N GLY A 70 0.48 1.42 6.86
CA GLY A 70 1.48 2.47 6.69
C GLY A 70 1.07 3.49 5.63
N SER A 71 1.82 3.58 4.55
CA SER A 71 1.52 4.48 3.42
C SER A 71 0.63 3.84 2.34
N GLY A 72 0.06 2.65 2.56
CA GLY A 72 -0.83 1.99 1.61
C GLY A 72 -0.14 1.34 0.42
N THR A 73 1.08 0.85 0.57
CA THR A 73 1.81 0.19 -0.52
C THR A 73 1.11 -1.09 -0.97
N THR A 74 0.61 -1.89 -0.02
CA THR A 74 -0.16 -3.11 -0.30
C THR A 74 -1.44 -2.81 -1.07
N LEU A 75 -2.18 -1.77 -0.66
CA LEU A 75 -3.37 -1.33 -1.36
C LEU A 75 -3.06 -0.92 -2.81
N ALA A 76 -1.98 -0.16 -3.02
CA ALA A 76 -1.57 0.27 -4.35
C ALA A 76 -1.25 -0.92 -5.27
N ALA A 77 -0.52 -1.92 -4.75
CA ALA A 77 -0.22 -3.14 -5.49
C ALA A 77 -1.49 -3.95 -5.80
N CYS A 78 -2.38 -4.11 -4.84
CA CYS A 78 -3.65 -4.81 -5.03
C CYS A 78 -4.53 -4.14 -6.09
N GLU A 79 -4.64 -2.81 -6.08
CA GLU A 79 -5.42 -2.06 -7.09
C GLU A 79 -4.85 -2.28 -8.50
N ALA A 80 -3.52 -2.31 -8.66
CA ALA A 80 -2.88 -2.57 -9.96
C ALA A 80 -3.25 -3.95 -10.56
N TYR A 81 -3.55 -4.93 -9.71
CA TYR A 81 -3.90 -6.29 -10.12
C TYR A 81 -5.39 -6.61 -9.94
N GLY A 82 -6.23 -5.62 -9.61
CA GLY A 82 -7.66 -5.82 -9.41
C GLY A 82 -8.01 -6.73 -8.22
N GLN A 83 -7.12 -6.82 -7.23
CA GLN A 83 -7.31 -7.65 -6.05
C GLN A 83 -7.92 -6.83 -4.90
N PRO A 84 -8.90 -7.40 -4.15
CA PRO A 84 -9.40 -6.75 -2.94
C PRO A 84 -8.28 -6.57 -1.91
N SER A 85 -8.23 -5.40 -1.25
CA SER A 85 -7.32 -5.12 -0.15
C SER A 85 -8.08 -4.75 1.11
N TYR A 86 -7.72 -5.38 2.22
CA TYR A 86 -8.26 -5.11 3.54
C TYR A 86 -7.12 -4.62 4.43
N THR A 87 -7.10 -3.33 4.70
CA THR A 87 -5.98 -2.68 5.37
C THR A 87 -6.40 -2.13 6.73
N MET A 88 -5.56 -2.32 7.73
CA MET A 88 -5.66 -1.65 9.02
C MET A 88 -4.45 -0.75 9.23
N GLU A 89 -4.68 0.39 9.87
CA GLU A 89 -3.61 1.31 10.27
C GLU A 89 -3.98 1.95 11.61
N LEU A 90 -3.04 1.95 12.53
CA LEU A 90 -3.23 2.46 13.89
C LEU A 90 -3.25 3.99 13.92
N THR A 91 -2.44 4.62 13.07
CA THR A 91 -2.25 6.07 13.06
C THR A 91 -3.25 6.73 12.11
N PRO A 92 -4.21 7.53 12.59
CA PRO A 92 -5.22 8.15 11.72
C PRO A 92 -4.63 8.97 10.57
N ALA A 93 -3.52 9.67 10.80
CA ALA A 93 -2.85 10.44 9.75
C ALA A 93 -2.37 9.55 8.59
N PHE A 94 -1.88 8.35 8.85
CA PHE A 94 -1.52 7.40 7.79
C PHE A 94 -2.73 6.77 7.13
N THR A 95 -3.85 6.61 7.85
CA THR A 95 -5.11 6.21 7.21
C THR A 95 -5.53 7.23 6.15
N ASP A 96 -5.41 8.52 6.43
CA ASP A 96 -5.68 9.58 5.45
C ASP A 96 -4.72 9.52 4.26
N VAL A 97 -3.43 9.23 4.50
CA VAL A 97 -2.44 9.01 3.42
C VAL A 97 -2.84 7.85 2.52
N ILE A 98 -3.32 6.73 3.10
CA ILE A 98 -3.80 5.57 2.33
C ILE A 98 -4.96 5.96 1.41
N VAL A 99 -5.95 6.70 1.94
CA VAL A 99 -7.12 7.14 1.15
C VAL A 99 -6.71 8.13 0.06
N LYS A 100 -5.89 9.13 0.38
CA LYS A 100 -5.35 10.08 -0.62
C LYS A 100 -4.60 9.36 -1.73
N ARG A 101 -3.77 8.38 -1.37
CA ARG A 101 -3.05 7.55 -2.33
C ARG A 101 -3.98 6.77 -3.25
N TYR A 102 -5.02 6.14 -2.70
CA TYR A 102 -6.04 5.43 -3.48
C TYR A 102 -6.71 6.35 -4.49
N ILE A 103 -7.19 7.52 -4.06
CA ILE A 103 -7.83 8.50 -4.94
C ILE A 103 -6.86 8.95 -6.05
N ARG A 104 -5.59 9.21 -5.70
CA ARG A 104 -4.58 9.65 -6.66
C ARG A 104 -4.28 8.61 -7.74
N ILE A 105 -4.13 7.34 -7.37
CA ILE A 105 -3.77 6.28 -8.34
C ILE A 105 -4.95 5.83 -9.18
N THR A 106 -6.17 5.91 -8.65
CA THR A 106 -7.38 5.42 -9.34
C THR A 106 -8.17 6.50 -10.05
N GLY A 107 -8.02 7.76 -9.63
CA GLY A 107 -8.90 8.87 -10.02
C GLY A 107 -10.34 8.74 -9.46
N LYS A 108 -10.62 7.70 -8.66
CA LYS A 108 -11.96 7.45 -8.12
C LYS A 108 -12.21 8.31 -6.89
N GLN A 109 -13.30 9.08 -6.92
CA GLN A 109 -13.75 9.91 -5.78
C GLN A 109 -14.93 9.29 -5.02
N ASN A 110 -15.37 8.10 -5.39
CA ASN A 110 -16.48 7.39 -4.75
C ASN A 110 -16.06 6.68 -3.46
N VAL A 111 -15.33 7.38 -2.62
CA VAL A 111 -14.89 6.88 -1.31
C VAL A 111 -16.00 7.08 -0.31
N ARG A 112 -16.28 6.04 0.48
CA ARG A 112 -17.15 6.14 1.66
C ARG A 112 -16.28 6.22 2.90
N CYS A 113 -16.49 7.26 3.71
CA CYS A 113 -15.72 7.47 4.93
C CYS A 113 -16.64 7.61 6.13
N VAL A 114 -16.33 6.87 7.21
CA VAL A 114 -17.02 6.98 8.49
C VAL A 114 -16.01 7.43 9.54
N ARG A 115 -16.27 8.56 10.21
CA ARG A 115 -15.46 9.05 11.34
C ARG A 115 -16.34 9.21 12.57
N GLN A 116 -15.90 8.67 13.67
CA GLN A 116 -16.64 8.75 14.96
C GLN A 116 -18.11 8.30 14.84
N GLY A 117 -18.35 7.24 14.08
CA GLY A 117 -19.69 6.68 13.87
C GLY A 117 -20.57 7.46 12.90
N ARG A 118 -20.10 8.57 12.31
CA ARG A 118 -20.81 9.37 11.33
C ARG A 118 -20.19 9.20 9.94
N GLU A 119 -21.05 9.00 8.95
CA GLU A 119 -20.63 9.02 7.55
C GLU A 119 -20.39 10.47 7.10
N LEU A 120 -19.24 10.70 6.45
CA LEU A 120 -18.87 12.01 5.92
C LEU A 120 -19.59 12.28 4.59
N SER A 121 -19.95 13.54 4.36
CA SER A 121 -20.49 13.99 3.09
C SER A 121 -19.42 13.99 1.98
N ARG A 122 -19.86 14.09 0.73
CA ARG A 122 -18.93 14.18 -0.41
C ARG A 122 -18.07 15.44 -0.35
N GLU A 123 -18.63 16.55 0.11
CA GLU A 123 -17.91 17.81 0.28
C GLU A 123 -16.85 17.71 1.36
N GLU A 124 -17.17 17.08 2.50
CA GLU A 124 -16.20 16.79 3.56
C GLU A 124 -15.08 15.89 3.09
N ILE A 125 -15.41 14.83 2.33
CA ILE A 125 -14.44 13.91 1.75
C ILE A 125 -13.54 14.65 0.75
N ALA A 126 -14.10 15.47 -0.12
CA ALA A 126 -13.33 16.27 -1.08
C ALA A 126 -12.41 17.28 -0.38
N GLY A 127 -12.87 17.91 0.70
CA GLY A 127 -12.04 18.82 1.49
C GLY A 127 -10.88 18.16 2.24
N ILE A 128 -11.03 16.87 2.61
CA ILE A 128 -9.98 16.12 3.33
C ILE A 128 -9.01 15.46 2.36
N PHE A 129 -9.53 14.88 1.28
CA PHE A 129 -8.80 14.00 0.38
C PHE A 129 -8.68 14.53 -1.05
N GLY A 130 -9.25 15.70 -1.34
CA GLY A 130 -9.10 16.38 -2.62
C GLY A 130 -7.65 16.68 -2.97
N PRO A 131 -7.35 17.09 -4.20
CA PRO A 131 -6.03 17.55 -4.56
C PRO A 131 -5.61 18.66 -3.59
N ASP A 132 -4.40 18.54 -3.04
CA ASP A 132 -3.82 19.64 -2.28
C ASP A 132 -3.86 20.88 -3.20
N GLU A 133 -4.50 21.95 -2.76
CA GLU A 133 -4.40 23.23 -3.48
C GLU A 133 -2.91 23.50 -3.59
N GLU A 134 -2.39 23.51 -4.82
CA GLU A 134 -1.01 23.86 -5.07
C GLU A 134 -0.76 25.20 -4.35
N GLY A 135 0.02 25.11 -3.28
CA GLY A 135 0.44 26.32 -2.56
C GLY A 135 1.08 27.22 -3.58
N GLY A 136 0.36 28.31 -3.90
CA GLY A 136 0.83 29.32 -4.82
C GLY A 136 2.23 29.71 -4.44
N GLY A 137 3.18 29.41 -5.32
CA GLY A 137 4.52 29.91 -5.21
C GLY A 137 4.42 31.43 -5.12
N GLN A 138 4.83 31.96 -3.99
CA GLN A 138 5.19 33.37 -3.93
C GLN A 138 6.58 33.50 -4.52
N GLU A 139 6.64 34.32 -5.53
CA GLU A 139 7.82 34.85 -6.20
C GLU A 139 8.91 35.35 -5.21
#